data_aab4c38f2fbbfdda9c156ec4d1eff5e4
#
_entry.id   aab4c38f2fbbfdda9c156ec4d1eff5e4
#
_cell.length_a   1.000
_cell.length_b   1.000
_cell.length_c   1.000
_cell.angle_alpha   90.00
_cell.angle_beta   90.00
_cell.angle_gamma   90.00
#
_symmetry.space_group_name_H-M   'P 1'
#
loop_
_entity.id
_entity.type
_entity.pdbx_description
1 polymer ?
#
loop_
_entity_poly.entity_id
_entity_poly.type
_entity_poly.pdbx_seq_one_letter_code
_entity_poly.pdbx_strand_id
1 'polypeptide(L)'
;MSRRLDQHLEGDAMHILPRQDPFTEVYESGQPQVVWTTMVADLETPVAAMMKLAEAQPYGFLLESIEGGAVRGRYSYIGLKPDLIWRCYGERAEVNRTVQRGGGHYEASPLPALASLRALIEKCRIELPPALPPGSASLIGFFAYDFVRLIEHLPSANPDELGLPDAMLMRPTVVVVFDNVLDRMTVVTPVYPTSDLTAARAYEQALGRLQDIADDLRRGLPPQPVQSDGGEPPTPVSNRTGAQYHAMVEQAQAYIRAGDAFQVVPSQRFSLPFHLPPFALYRSLRRLNPSPFSFYLNLGDFALVGSSPEILVRLRNGTVTVRPIAGTRPRGETRAEDIALERELVADPKELAEHLMLLDLGRNDVGRVAKIGSVQVTQKMIVERYSHVMHIVSNVEGEIDPARADLLDVLCAGFPAGTVSGAPKIRAMQIIDELEPTRRGFYAGGIGYIGADGNLDTCIGLRTGLVKDGMLYVQAGGGVVADSDPDAEYQESCNKAKALLRAAEEAMGFTGAGVAHHADHGMAY
;
A
#
# COMPACT_ATOMS: atom_id res chain seq x y z
N MET A 1 -33.82 -15.62 20.37
CA MET A 1 -33.61 -15.84 21.82
C MET A 1 -32.34 -15.13 22.21
N SER A 2 -32.54 -13.97 22.80
CA SER A 2 -31.52 -13.05 23.30
C SER A 2 -30.86 -13.66 24.54
N ARG A 3 -29.52 -13.77 24.56
CA ARG A 3 -28.76 -13.93 25.80
C ARG A 3 -27.73 -12.80 25.90
N ARG A 4 -28.12 -11.80 26.65
CA ARG A 4 -27.34 -10.95 27.58
C ARG A 4 -25.85 -10.74 27.23
N LEU A 5 -25.60 -9.61 26.63
CA LEU A 5 -24.37 -8.84 26.71
C LEU A 5 -24.57 -7.79 27.81
N ASP A 6 -24.52 -8.22 29.08
CA ASP A 6 -24.39 -7.34 30.23
C ASP A 6 -23.32 -7.94 31.13
N GLN A 7 -22.10 -7.42 31.04
CA GLN A 7 -21.19 -7.43 32.18
C GLN A 7 -20.44 -6.10 32.20
N HIS A 8 -20.94 -5.28 33.07
CA HIS A 8 -20.40 -4.19 33.84
C HIS A 8 -18.96 -3.76 33.57
N LEU A 9 -18.83 -2.49 33.29
CA LEU A 9 -17.67 -1.63 33.50
C LEU A 9 -17.35 -1.63 35.03
N GLU A 10 -16.55 -2.58 35.46
CA GLU A 10 -15.80 -2.48 36.73
C GLU A 10 -14.40 -1.96 36.41
N GLY A 11 -14.03 -0.89 37.05
CA GLY A 11 -12.82 -0.08 37.05
C GLY A 11 -11.58 -0.58 36.32
N ASP A 12 -11.05 0.27 35.47
CA ASP A 12 -9.64 0.45 35.01
C ASP A 12 -8.72 -0.76 34.67
N ALA A 13 -9.18 -1.99 34.71
CA ALA A 13 -8.38 -3.14 34.31
C ALA A 13 -8.64 -3.51 32.85
N MET A 14 -7.62 -3.40 31.98
CA MET A 14 -7.70 -3.87 30.59
C MET A 14 -8.12 -5.35 30.55
N HIS A 15 -9.16 -5.65 29.77
CA HIS A 15 -9.55 -7.04 29.50
C HIS A 15 -8.62 -7.66 28.46
N ILE A 16 -7.64 -8.45 28.93
CA ILE A 16 -6.61 -9.04 28.08
C ILE A 16 -6.93 -10.49 27.76
N LEU A 17 -6.76 -10.87 26.51
CA LEU A 17 -6.97 -12.21 25.98
C LEU A 17 -5.73 -12.69 25.20
N PRO A 18 -5.41 -14.01 25.23
CA PRO A 18 -5.93 -14.98 26.18
C PRO A 18 -5.44 -14.69 27.60
N ARG A 19 -6.00 -15.37 28.62
CA ARG A 19 -5.44 -15.38 29.98
C ARG A 19 -4.15 -16.20 30.01
N GLN A 20 -3.37 -16.06 31.08
CA GLN A 20 -2.03 -16.64 31.19
C GLN A 20 -2.01 -18.17 31.02
N ASP A 21 -2.94 -18.92 31.63
CA ASP A 21 -2.92 -20.38 31.55
C ASP A 21 -3.10 -20.89 30.11
N PRO A 22 -4.15 -20.51 29.35
CA PRO A 22 -4.27 -20.87 27.95
C PRO A 22 -3.09 -20.39 27.09
N PHE A 23 -2.54 -19.21 27.38
CA PHE A 23 -1.36 -18.72 26.68
C PHE A 23 -0.15 -19.64 26.90
N THR A 24 0.06 -20.06 28.15
CA THR A 24 1.18 -20.93 28.53
C THR A 24 1.13 -22.26 27.80
N GLU A 25 -0.05 -22.90 27.74
CA GLU A 25 -0.24 -24.18 27.04
C GLU A 25 0.16 -24.09 25.55
N VAL A 26 -0.28 -23.03 24.86
CA VAL A 26 0.05 -22.82 23.45
C VAL A 26 1.54 -22.50 23.27
N TYR A 27 2.10 -21.64 24.13
CA TYR A 27 3.51 -21.27 24.05
C TYR A 27 4.44 -22.47 24.25
N GLU A 28 4.15 -23.32 25.25
CA GLU A 28 4.95 -24.52 25.56
C GLU A 28 4.82 -25.61 24.49
N SER A 29 3.73 -25.61 23.72
CA SER A 29 3.61 -26.46 22.53
C SER A 29 4.48 -25.99 21.35
N GLY A 30 5.16 -24.85 21.48
CA GLY A 30 6.00 -24.25 20.44
C GLY A 30 5.21 -23.49 19.37
N GLN A 31 3.91 -23.22 19.58
CA GLN A 31 3.08 -22.53 18.61
C GLN A 31 3.05 -21.00 18.87
N PRO A 32 3.20 -20.17 17.82
CA PRO A 32 3.03 -18.73 17.93
C PRO A 32 1.55 -18.37 18.10
N GLN A 33 1.30 -17.27 18.80
CA GLN A 33 -0.05 -16.81 19.12
C GLN A 33 -0.08 -15.28 19.29
N VAL A 34 -1.24 -14.73 19.57
CA VAL A 34 -1.43 -13.29 19.84
C VAL A 34 -1.97 -13.08 21.24
N VAL A 35 -1.57 -11.95 21.86
CA VAL A 35 -2.21 -11.42 23.08
C VAL A 35 -2.82 -10.08 22.72
N TRP A 36 -4.06 -9.81 23.13
CA TRP A 36 -4.75 -8.57 22.71
C TRP A 36 -5.69 -8.02 23.76
N THR A 37 -6.05 -6.77 23.59
CA THR A 37 -7.10 -6.08 24.33
C THR A 37 -7.93 -5.21 23.39
N THR A 38 -9.15 -4.89 23.77
CA THR A 38 -10.04 -4.01 23.01
C THR A 38 -10.46 -2.84 23.89
N MET A 39 -10.41 -1.64 23.30
CA MET A 39 -10.76 -0.37 23.95
C MET A 39 -11.78 0.38 23.09
N VAL A 40 -12.53 1.29 23.69
CA VAL A 40 -13.38 2.25 22.98
C VAL A 40 -12.47 3.29 22.30
N ALA A 41 -12.80 3.68 21.08
CA ALA A 41 -12.01 4.61 20.25
C ALA A 41 -12.87 5.76 19.69
N ASP A 42 -13.93 6.16 20.37
CA ASP A 42 -14.84 7.23 19.97
C ASP A 42 -14.18 8.62 20.00
N LEU A 43 -13.13 8.81 20.81
CA LEU A 43 -12.38 10.06 20.94
C LEU A 43 -11.00 10.02 20.26
N GLU A 44 -10.60 8.90 19.68
CA GLU A 44 -9.28 8.73 19.08
C GLU A 44 -9.38 8.49 17.57
N THR A 45 -8.51 9.13 16.79
CA THR A 45 -8.41 8.90 15.35
C THR A 45 -7.13 8.17 15.00
N PRO A 46 -7.07 7.38 13.91
CA PRO A 46 -5.84 6.73 13.48
C PRO A 46 -4.66 7.70 13.32
N VAL A 47 -4.92 8.93 12.83
CA VAL A 47 -3.88 9.96 12.68
C VAL A 47 -3.38 10.45 14.03
N ALA A 48 -4.30 10.74 14.99
CA ALA A 48 -3.92 11.18 16.33
C ALA A 48 -3.14 10.08 17.08
N ALA A 49 -3.62 8.83 16.98
CA ALA A 49 -2.93 7.69 17.56
C ALA A 49 -1.54 7.49 16.95
N MET A 50 -1.40 7.57 15.62
CA MET A 50 -0.08 7.46 14.96
C MET A 50 0.88 8.53 15.46
N MET A 51 0.42 9.77 15.66
CA MET A 51 1.26 10.84 16.20
C MET A 51 1.69 10.58 17.65
N LYS A 52 0.80 10.05 18.49
CA LYS A 52 1.12 9.71 19.89
C LYS A 52 2.07 8.52 20.02
N LEU A 53 1.94 7.54 19.13
CA LEU A 53 2.60 6.24 19.24
C LEU A 53 3.94 6.15 18.47
N ALA A 54 4.08 6.88 17.36
CA ALA A 54 5.18 6.67 16.41
C ALA A 54 6.07 7.89 16.17
N GLU A 55 5.82 9.06 16.79
CA GLU A 55 6.52 10.32 16.47
C GLU A 55 8.05 10.25 16.58
N ALA A 56 8.58 9.40 17.45
CA ALA A 56 10.02 9.29 17.68
C ALA A 56 10.61 7.93 17.28
N GLN A 57 9.83 7.07 16.60
CA GLN A 57 10.26 5.69 16.34
C GLN A 57 10.48 5.45 14.86
N PRO A 58 11.67 4.95 14.46
CA PRO A 58 11.85 4.39 13.14
C PRO A 58 10.97 3.14 12.99
N TYR A 59 10.57 2.84 11.75
CA TYR A 59 9.82 1.63 11.42
C TYR A 59 8.42 1.56 12.04
N GLY A 60 7.54 2.42 11.58
CA GLY A 60 6.11 2.36 11.87
C GLY A 60 5.28 2.57 10.61
N PHE A 61 4.03 2.18 10.65
CA PHE A 61 3.14 2.39 9.51
C PHE A 61 1.72 2.74 9.95
N LEU A 62 1.00 3.40 9.04
CA LEU A 62 -0.44 3.58 9.10
C LEU A 62 -1.04 3.16 7.75
N LEU A 63 -2.00 2.24 7.77
CA LEU A 63 -2.81 1.86 6.62
C LEU A 63 -4.25 2.24 6.90
N GLU A 64 -4.88 2.97 5.97
CA GLU A 64 -6.30 3.33 6.04
C GLU A 64 -6.98 2.98 4.72
N SER A 65 -8.28 2.72 4.77
CA SER A 65 -9.11 2.55 3.59
C SER A 65 -10.20 3.62 3.58
N ILE A 66 -10.53 4.13 2.37
CA ILE A 66 -11.67 5.04 2.16
C ILE A 66 -12.44 4.49 0.96
N GLU A 67 -13.65 3.99 1.20
CA GLU A 67 -14.50 3.43 0.16
C GLU A 67 -15.39 4.51 -0.46
N GLY A 68 -15.49 4.51 -1.80
CA GLY A 68 -16.39 5.42 -2.53
C GLY A 68 -16.13 6.91 -2.32
N GLY A 69 -14.92 7.30 -1.86
CA GLY A 69 -14.52 8.70 -1.69
C GLY A 69 -15.20 9.46 -0.54
N ALA A 70 -16.21 8.90 0.09
CA ALA A 70 -17.00 9.55 1.15
C ALA A 70 -17.09 8.73 2.44
N VAL A 71 -16.85 7.42 2.40
CA VAL A 71 -17.00 6.54 3.55
C VAL A 71 -15.63 5.94 3.90
N ARG A 72 -15.21 6.10 5.15
CA ARG A 72 -14.01 5.42 5.65
C ARG A 72 -14.23 3.91 5.58
N GLY A 73 -13.22 3.18 5.09
CA GLY A 73 -13.20 1.75 5.17
C GLY A 73 -13.27 1.28 6.62
N ARG A 74 -13.74 0.06 6.82
CA ARG A 74 -14.01 -0.43 8.17
C ARG A 74 -12.79 -0.43 9.07
N TYR A 75 -11.62 -0.81 8.54
CA TYR A 75 -10.41 -0.97 9.37
C TYR A 75 -9.30 0.00 8.98
N SER A 76 -8.61 0.51 10.02
CA SER A 76 -7.33 1.20 9.90
C SER A 76 -6.31 0.50 10.80
N TYR A 77 -5.05 0.42 10.34
CA TYR A 77 -4.00 -0.34 11.01
C TYR A 77 -2.79 0.54 11.29
N ILE A 78 -2.31 0.52 12.54
CA ILE A 78 -1.01 1.08 12.93
C ILE A 78 -0.13 -0.06 13.40
N GLY A 79 1.09 -0.18 12.87
CA GLY A 79 2.06 -1.15 13.35
C GLY A 79 3.34 -0.49 13.80
N LEU A 80 3.92 -1.04 14.87
CA LEU A 80 4.99 -0.41 15.61
C LEU A 80 6.03 -1.42 16.10
N LYS A 81 7.23 -0.90 16.40
CA LYS A 81 8.28 -1.62 17.13
C LYS A 81 8.58 -2.99 16.52
N PRO A 82 8.94 -3.08 15.21
CA PRO A 82 9.21 -4.38 14.61
C PRO A 82 10.37 -5.08 15.31
N ASP A 83 10.27 -6.41 15.44
CA ASP A 83 11.35 -7.26 15.94
C ASP A 83 12.19 -7.88 14.81
N LEU A 84 11.68 -7.78 13.58
CA LEU A 84 12.32 -8.31 12.40
C LEU A 84 12.04 -7.43 11.19
N ILE A 85 13.10 -7.16 10.42
CA ILE A 85 13.01 -6.57 9.08
C ILE A 85 13.70 -7.52 8.11
N TRP A 86 12.99 -7.88 7.06
CA TRP A 86 13.50 -8.61 5.89
C TRP A 86 13.57 -7.67 4.70
N ARG A 87 14.67 -7.74 3.93
CA ARG A 87 14.81 -7.03 2.65
C ARG A 87 15.59 -7.82 1.64
N CYS A 88 15.47 -7.48 0.35
CA CYS A 88 16.29 -8.07 -0.69
C CYS A 88 16.78 -7.04 -1.72
N TYR A 89 17.89 -7.38 -2.36
CA TYR A 89 18.50 -6.71 -3.50
C TYR A 89 18.83 -7.80 -4.53
N GLY A 90 18.04 -7.92 -5.59
CA GLY A 90 18.05 -9.10 -6.45
C GLY A 90 17.87 -10.38 -5.62
N GLU A 91 18.66 -11.38 -5.93
CA GLU A 91 18.61 -12.68 -5.24
C GLU A 91 19.14 -12.67 -3.79
N ARG A 92 19.80 -11.59 -3.37
CA ARG A 92 20.36 -11.48 -2.02
C ARG A 92 19.33 -10.97 -1.03
N ALA A 93 18.91 -11.83 -0.12
CA ALA A 93 18.06 -11.46 1.02
C ALA A 93 18.88 -11.24 2.29
N GLU A 94 18.40 -10.34 3.11
CA GLU A 94 18.99 -9.97 4.41
C GLU A 94 17.90 -9.82 5.47
N VAL A 95 18.23 -10.15 6.71
CA VAL A 95 17.30 -10.06 7.85
C VAL A 95 17.96 -9.32 9.00
N ASN A 96 17.28 -8.31 9.54
CA ASN A 96 17.66 -7.67 10.79
C ASN A 96 16.71 -8.14 11.91
N ARG A 97 17.30 -8.78 12.94
CA ARG A 97 16.59 -9.27 14.15
C ARG A 97 16.92 -8.46 15.40
N THR A 98 17.71 -7.41 15.23
CA THR A 98 18.20 -6.56 16.34
C THR A 98 17.63 -5.15 16.28
N VAL A 99 16.59 -4.93 15.48
CA VAL A 99 15.96 -3.62 15.25
C VAL A 99 15.60 -2.93 16.55
N GLN A 100 14.96 -3.63 17.49
CA GLN A 100 14.53 -3.06 18.77
C GLN A 100 15.69 -2.67 19.71
N ARG A 101 16.87 -3.21 19.47
CA ARG A 101 18.09 -2.90 20.25
C ARG A 101 18.90 -1.74 19.65
N GLY A 102 18.34 -1.02 18.68
CA GLY A 102 19.03 0.04 17.94
C GLY A 102 20.08 -0.51 16.97
N GLY A 103 20.08 -1.82 16.70
CA GLY A 103 21.02 -2.48 15.80
C GLY A 103 20.63 -2.32 14.33
N GLY A 104 21.51 -1.67 13.53
CA GLY A 104 21.38 -1.63 12.07
C GLY A 104 21.98 -2.85 11.37
N HIS A 105 22.26 -3.95 12.10
CA HIS A 105 22.94 -5.11 11.53
C HIS A 105 21.96 -6.01 10.76
N TYR A 106 22.26 -6.24 9.49
CA TYR A 106 21.56 -7.18 8.63
C TYR A 106 22.42 -8.42 8.40
N GLU A 107 21.86 -9.58 8.67
CA GLU A 107 22.45 -10.89 8.40
C GLU A 107 22.00 -11.38 7.03
N ALA A 108 22.94 -11.80 6.19
CA ALA A 108 22.61 -12.38 4.90
C ALA A 108 21.84 -13.70 5.08
N SER A 109 20.75 -13.85 4.34
CA SER A 109 20.03 -15.14 4.28
C SER A 109 20.86 -16.16 3.50
N PRO A 110 20.92 -17.42 3.95
CA PRO A 110 21.54 -18.48 3.16
C PRO A 110 20.70 -18.91 1.95
N LEU A 111 19.45 -18.46 1.87
CA LEU A 111 18.51 -18.78 0.81
C LEU A 111 18.39 -17.60 -0.16
N PRO A 112 18.17 -17.85 -1.47
CA PRO A 112 17.78 -16.82 -2.43
C PRO A 112 16.52 -16.06 -1.98
N ALA A 113 16.31 -14.86 -2.50
CA ALA A 113 15.30 -13.92 -2.01
C ALA A 113 13.89 -14.52 -1.90
N LEU A 114 13.36 -15.13 -2.95
CA LEU A 114 12.01 -15.73 -2.92
C LEU A 114 11.92 -16.91 -1.94
N ALA A 115 12.93 -17.76 -1.88
CA ALA A 115 12.95 -18.89 -0.95
C ALA A 115 13.08 -18.40 0.50
N SER A 116 13.89 -17.36 0.74
CA SER A 116 14.03 -16.71 2.05
C SER A 116 12.70 -16.11 2.52
N LEU A 117 11.97 -15.43 1.61
CA LEU A 117 10.67 -14.84 1.92
C LEU A 117 9.62 -15.91 2.23
N ARG A 118 9.55 -17.01 1.45
CA ARG A 118 8.66 -18.15 1.75
C ARG A 118 8.92 -18.71 3.15
N ALA A 119 10.19 -18.95 3.46
CA ALA A 119 10.58 -19.44 4.78
C ALA A 119 10.21 -18.47 5.91
N LEU A 120 10.28 -17.16 5.66
CA LEU A 120 9.87 -16.15 6.62
C LEU A 120 8.35 -16.14 6.82
N ILE A 121 7.58 -16.16 5.73
CA ILE A 121 6.11 -16.20 5.77
C ILE A 121 5.65 -17.40 6.61
N GLU A 122 6.21 -18.58 6.36
CA GLU A 122 5.85 -19.80 7.10
C GLU A 122 6.19 -19.70 8.59
N LYS A 123 7.35 -19.11 8.94
CA LYS A 123 7.73 -18.87 10.34
C LYS A 123 6.85 -17.84 11.05
N CYS A 124 6.16 -16.98 10.30
CA CYS A 124 5.28 -15.95 10.84
C CYS A 124 3.81 -16.38 10.89
N ARG A 125 3.49 -17.63 10.55
CA ARG A 125 2.11 -18.17 10.60
C ARG A 125 1.59 -18.17 12.02
N ILE A 126 0.39 -17.66 12.20
CA ILE A 126 -0.38 -17.67 13.46
C ILE A 126 -1.83 -18.00 13.11
N GLU A 127 -2.41 -18.93 13.85
CA GLU A 127 -3.86 -19.13 13.81
C GLU A 127 -4.52 -17.98 14.59
N LEU A 128 -5.12 -17.05 13.85
CA LEU A 128 -5.75 -15.87 14.47
C LEU A 128 -7.13 -16.23 15.05
N PRO A 129 -7.42 -15.80 16.29
CA PRO A 129 -8.77 -15.91 16.84
C PRO A 129 -9.81 -15.24 15.93
N PRO A 130 -10.99 -15.87 15.71
CA PRO A 130 -12.05 -15.32 14.82
C PRO A 130 -12.59 -13.94 15.26
N ALA A 131 -12.34 -13.54 16.50
CA ALA A 131 -12.73 -12.23 17.03
C ALA A 131 -11.83 -11.09 16.53
N LEU A 132 -10.65 -11.40 15.99
CA LEU A 132 -9.70 -10.40 15.51
C LEU A 132 -9.92 -10.06 14.05
N PRO A 133 -9.77 -8.78 13.67
CA PRO A 133 -9.78 -8.36 12.27
C PRO A 133 -8.66 -9.02 11.45
N PRO A 134 -8.85 -9.22 10.13
CA PRO A 134 -7.76 -9.67 9.26
C PRO A 134 -6.56 -8.73 9.37
N GLY A 135 -5.34 -9.24 9.19
CA GLY A 135 -4.12 -8.39 9.26
C GLY A 135 -3.67 -8.01 10.66
N SER A 136 -4.34 -8.47 11.73
CA SER A 136 -3.97 -8.21 13.14
C SER A 136 -2.57 -8.73 13.53
N ALA A 137 -2.02 -9.67 12.78
CA ALA A 137 -0.61 -10.06 12.80
C ALA A 137 -0.16 -10.27 11.35
N SER A 138 0.94 -9.63 10.93
CA SER A 138 1.35 -9.64 9.52
C SER A 138 2.77 -9.16 9.32
N LEU A 139 3.32 -9.50 8.15
CA LEU A 139 4.48 -8.84 7.56
C LEU A 139 3.95 -7.69 6.69
N ILE A 140 4.49 -6.50 6.86
CA ILE A 140 4.01 -5.29 6.18
C ILE A 140 5.18 -4.57 5.52
N GLY A 141 4.97 -4.07 4.31
CA GLY A 141 5.99 -3.33 3.60
C GLY A 141 5.67 -3.10 2.13
N PHE A 142 6.71 -3.15 1.31
CA PHE A 142 6.59 -2.91 -0.12
C PHE A 142 7.44 -3.88 -0.94
N PHE A 143 7.06 -4.01 -2.19
CA PHE A 143 7.78 -4.67 -3.28
C PHE A 143 8.02 -3.61 -4.36
N ALA A 144 9.29 -3.28 -4.66
CA ALA A 144 9.62 -2.36 -5.74
C ALA A 144 9.28 -2.98 -7.11
N TYR A 145 9.12 -2.16 -8.13
CA TYR A 145 8.86 -2.66 -9.50
C TYR A 145 9.89 -3.69 -9.95
N ASP A 146 11.16 -3.45 -9.63
CA ASP A 146 12.26 -4.33 -10.03
C ASP A 146 12.27 -5.70 -9.34
N PHE A 147 11.41 -5.93 -8.31
CA PHE A 147 11.13 -7.26 -7.75
C PHE A 147 10.66 -8.24 -8.82
N VAL A 148 10.04 -7.74 -9.91
CA VAL A 148 9.66 -8.58 -11.06
C VAL A 148 10.83 -9.34 -11.67
N ARG A 149 12.07 -8.87 -11.53
CA ARG A 149 13.29 -9.55 -12.07
C ARG A 149 13.62 -10.85 -11.33
N LEU A 150 12.99 -11.09 -10.17
CA LEU A 150 13.01 -12.38 -9.49
C LEU A 150 11.98 -13.37 -10.04
N ILE A 151 11.02 -12.88 -10.83
CA ILE A 151 9.86 -13.64 -11.32
C ILE A 151 10.00 -13.89 -12.84
N GLU A 152 10.38 -12.84 -13.58
CA GLU A 152 10.44 -12.84 -15.05
C GLU A 152 11.82 -12.39 -15.53
N HIS A 153 12.28 -12.96 -16.65
CA HIS A 153 13.56 -12.56 -17.25
C HIS A 153 13.41 -11.26 -18.06
N LEU A 154 13.97 -10.17 -17.53
CA LEU A 154 14.11 -8.90 -18.23
C LEU A 154 15.57 -8.66 -18.58
N PRO A 155 15.91 -8.41 -19.88
CA PRO A 155 17.30 -8.46 -20.37
C PRO A 155 18.16 -7.28 -19.92
N SER A 156 17.56 -6.13 -19.63
CA SER A 156 18.29 -4.92 -19.23
C SER A 156 17.87 -4.47 -17.83
N ALA A 157 18.76 -3.77 -17.15
CA ALA A 157 18.49 -3.11 -15.90
C ALA A 157 19.00 -1.68 -15.95
N ASN A 158 18.08 -0.72 -15.84
CA ASN A 158 18.42 0.69 -15.80
C ASN A 158 19.21 1.07 -14.53
N PRO A 159 19.94 2.18 -14.53
CA PRO A 159 20.62 2.69 -13.34
C PRO A 159 19.65 2.86 -12.17
N ASP A 160 20.07 2.42 -10.99
CA ASP A 160 19.34 2.62 -9.74
C ASP A 160 19.79 3.91 -9.07
N GLU A 161 19.01 4.98 -9.20
CA GLU A 161 19.30 6.29 -8.59
C GLU A 161 18.76 6.40 -7.14
N LEU A 162 17.79 5.59 -6.79
CA LEU A 162 17.12 5.69 -5.48
C LEU A 162 17.77 4.79 -4.42
N GLY A 163 18.44 3.72 -4.84
CA GLY A 163 19.12 2.77 -3.95
C GLY A 163 18.15 2.06 -2.99
N LEU A 164 16.91 1.80 -3.44
CA LEU A 164 15.92 1.10 -2.64
C LEU A 164 16.11 -0.41 -2.71
N PRO A 165 15.79 -1.17 -1.64
CA PRO A 165 15.66 -2.62 -1.76
C PRO A 165 14.54 -2.98 -2.75
N ASP A 166 14.69 -4.12 -3.45
CA ASP A 166 13.66 -4.64 -4.35
C ASP A 166 12.41 -5.09 -3.58
N ALA A 167 12.55 -5.46 -2.31
CA ALA A 167 11.45 -5.59 -1.38
C ALA A 167 11.92 -5.38 0.06
N MET A 168 11.04 -4.87 0.92
CA MET A 168 11.30 -4.72 2.35
C MET A 168 10.01 -4.94 3.13
N LEU A 169 10.07 -5.87 4.08
CA LEU A 169 8.96 -6.24 4.95
C LEU A 169 9.39 -6.17 6.41
N MET A 170 8.53 -5.64 7.25
CA MET A 170 8.73 -5.59 8.70
C MET A 170 7.67 -6.41 9.43
N ARG A 171 8.06 -7.02 10.54
CA ARG A 171 7.18 -7.74 11.45
C ARG A 171 6.95 -6.91 12.69
N PRO A 172 5.81 -6.20 12.81
CA PRO A 172 5.51 -5.39 13.99
C PRO A 172 5.28 -6.28 15.21
N THR A 173 5.72 -5.84 16.39
CA THR A 173 5.39 -6.50 17.66
C THR A 173 4.11 -5.95 18.28
N VAL A 174 3.61 -4.84 17.78
CA VAL A 174 2.32 -4.26 18.14
C VAL A 174 1.58 -3.83 16.90
N VAL A 175 0.32 -4.24 16.79
CA VAL A 175 -0.61 -3.78 15.77
C VAL A 175 -1.84 -3.19 16.47
N VAL A 176 -2.17 -1.94 16.16
CA VAL A 176 -3.39 -1.27 16.63
C VAL A 176 -4.37 -1.23 15.48
N VAL A 177 -5.52 -1.87 15.65
CA VAL A 177 -6.56 -1.96 14.63
C VAL A 177 -7.77 -1.14 15.07
N PHE A 178 -8.10 -0.11 14.29
CA PHE A 178 -9.33 0.66 14.45
C PHE A 178 -10.46 0.00 13.65
N ASP A 179 -11.58 -0.28 14.29
CA ASP A 179 -12.84 -0.61 13.64
C ASP A 179 -13.70 0.67 13.61
N ASN A 180 -13.70 1.35 12.47
CA ASN A 180 -14.39 2.63 12.27
C ASN A 180 -15.93 2.50 12.26
N VAL A 181 -16.47 1.28 12.24
CA VAL A 181 -17.92 1.03 12.29
C VAL A 181 -18.39 0.82 13.74
N LEU A 182 -17.53 0.21 14.56
CA LEU A 182 -17.86 -0.11 15.95
C LEU A 182 -17.26 0.88 16.95
N ASP A 183 -16.55 1.92 16.50
CA ASP A 183 -15.78 2.85 17.32
C ASP A 183 -14.91 2.13 18.36
N ARG A 184 -14.21 1.09 17.91
CA ARG A 184 -13.35 0.24 18.73
C ARG A 184 -11.93 0.22 18.21
N MET A 185 -11.01 0.09 19.15
CA MET A 185 -9.59 -0.10 18.88
C MET A 185 -9.14 -1.39 19.54
N THR A 186 -8.54 -2.29 18.76
CA THR A 186 -7.96 -3.53 19.25
C THR A 186 -6.44 -3.43 19.16
N VAL A 187 -5.76 -3.59 20.29
CA VAL A 187 -4.30 -3.63 20.36
C VAL A 187 -3.87 -5.08 20.43
N VAL A 188 -3.07 -5.52 19.48
CA VAL A 188 -2.63 -6.90 19.29
C VAL A 188 -1.11 -6.97 19.37
N THR A 189 -0.58 -7.91 20.13
CA THR A 189 0.84 -8.23 20.18
C THR A 189 1.06 -9.69 19.80
N PRO A 190 1.68 -9.97 18.62
CA PRO A 190 2.11 -11.30 18.25
C PRO A 190 3.25 -11.79 19.17
N VAL A 191 3.21 -13.05 19.53
CA VAL A 191 4.24 -13.71 20.35
C VAL A 191 4.70 -14.99 19.66
N TYR A 192 5.99 -15.06 19.39
CA TYR A 192 6.64 -16.21 18.77
C TYR A 192 7.50 -16.92 19.83
N PRO A 193 7.30 -18.23 20.06
CA PRO A 193 8.09 -18.97 21.02
C PRO A 193 9.58 -18.99 20.66
N THR A 194 10.41 -18.81 21.68
CA THR A 194 11.88 -18.87 21.57
C THR A 194 12.43 -19.74 22.70
N SER A 195 13.57 -20.37 22.48
CA SER A 195 14.19 -21.29 23.47
C SER A 195 14.78 -20.56 24.69
N ASP A 196 15.00 -19.28 24.60
CA ASP A 196 15.64 -18.42 25.61
C ASP A 196 14.63 -17.69 26.52
N LEU A 197 13.31 -17.87 26.25
CA LEU A 197 12.27 -17.16 27.00
C LEU A 197 11.20 -18.14 27.50
N THR A 198 10.89 -18.10 28.80
CA THR A 198 9.79 -18.90 29.36
C THR A 198 8.42 -18.31 29.00
N ALA A 199 7.37 -19.13 28.99
CA ALA A 199 5.99 -18.71 28.72
C ALA A 199 5.55 -17.54 29.63
N ALA A 200 5.84 -17.64 30.93
CA ALA A 200 5.50 -16.57 31.89
C ALA A 200 6.17 -15.23 31.52
N ARG A 201 7.45 -15.24 31.16
CA ARG A 201 8.17 -14.04 30.75
C ARG A 201 7.68 -13.50 29.40
N ALA A 202 7.37 -14.37 28.44
CA ALA A 202 6.80 -13.98 27.16
C ALA A 202 5.44 -13.30 27.34
N TYR A 203 4.60 -13.83 28.23
CA TYR A 203 3.31 -13.24 28.59
C TYR A 203 3.47 -11.88 29.26
N GLU A 204 4.35 -11.77 30.26
CA GLU A 204 4.67 -10.50 30.95
C GLU A 204 5.11 -9.42 29.96
N GLN A 205 5.99 -9.77 29.00
CA GLN A 205 6.43 -8.83 27.95
C GLN A 205 5.27 -8.42 27.02
N ALA A 206 4.34 -9.34 26.71
CA ALA A 206 3.17 -9.03 25.91
C ALA A 206 2.24 -8.06 26.67
N LEU A 207 2.01 -8.29 27.96
CA LEU A 207 1.24 -7.38 28.81
C LEU A 207 1.87 -5.98 28.88
N GLY A 208 3.20 -5.92 29.06
CA GLY A 208 3.94 -4.66 29.06
C GLY A 208 3.74 -3.86 27.77
N ARG A 209 3.81 -4.52 26.60
CA ARG A 209 3.57 -3.86 25.30
C ARG A 209 2.15 -3.29 25.19
N LEU A 210 1.13 -4.04 25.65
CA LEU A 210 -0.26 -3.55 25.63
C LEU A 210 -0.45 -2.36 26.56
N GLN A 211 0.17 -2.40 27.75
CA GLN A 211 0.12 -1.31 28.72
C GLN A 211 0.81 -0.06 28.19
N ASP A 212 2.02 -0.18 27.64
CA ASP A 212 2.75 0.94 27.02
C ASP A 212 1.89 1.68 25.99
N ILE A 213 1.21 0.93 25.10
CA ILE A 213 0.32 1.52 24.09
C ILE A 213 -0.86 2.25 24.74
N ALA A 214 -1.50 1.64 25.73
CA ALA A 214 -2.61 2.27 26.44
C ALA A 214 -2.17 3.58 27.13
N ASP A 215 -0.99 3.59 27.72
CA ASP A 215 -0.44 4.79 28.38
C ASP A 215 -0.03 5.86 27.37
N ASP A 216 0.60 5.49 26.26
CA ASP A 216 0.95 6.42 25.19
C ASP A 216 -0.30 7.07 24.55
N LEU A 217 -1.37 6.32 24.35
CA LEU A 217 -2.63 6.86 23.84
C LEU A 217 -3.32 7.87 24.78
N ARG A 218 -3.12 7.75 26.09
CA ARG A 218 -3.63 8.72 27.08
C ARG A 218 -2.88 10.04 27.08
N ARG A 219 -1.70 10.12 26.45
CA ARG A 219 -0.94 11.36 26.34
C ARG A 219 -1.64 12.35 25.41
N GLY A 220 -1.36 13.64 25.63
CA GLY A 220 -1.75 14.69 24.69
C GLY A 220 -1.02 14.54 23.35
N LEU A 221 -1.55 15.17 22.31
CA LEU A 221 -0.85 15.24 21.04
C LEU A 221 0.49 15.96 21.22
N PRO A 222 1.57 15.46 20.57
CA PRO A 222 2.86 16.12 20.60
C PRO A 222 2.77 17.51 19.94
N PRO A 223 3.61 18.47 20.39
CA PRO A 223 3.68 19.79 19.77
C PRO A 223 3.99 19.67 18.29
N GLN A 224 3.21 20.32 17.44
CA GLN A 224 3.51 20.35 16.02
C GLN A 224 4.66 21.33 15.78
N PRO A 225 5.72 20.94 15.05
CA PRO A 225 6.78 21.87 14.70
C PRO A 225 6.19 22.98 13.82
N VAL A 226 6.28 24.21 14.28
CA VAL A 226 5.95 25.40 13.50
C VAL A 226 7.20 25.73 12.68
N GLN A 227 7.33 25.16 11.50
CA GLN A 227 8.35 25.57 10.53
C GLN A 227 7.64 26.31 9.40
N SER A 228 7.64 27.61 9.43
CA SER A 228 7.32 28.43 8.27
C SER A 228 8.60 29.17 7.87
N ASP A 229 9.26 28.70 6.86
CA ASP A 229 10.34 29.49 6.24
C ASP A 229 9.78 30.60 5.36
N GLY A 230 8.45 30.73 5.23
CA GLY A 230 7.78 31.78 4.44
C GLY A 230 8.23 31.86 2.97
N GLY A 231 8.96 30.85 2.50
CA GLY A 231 9.46 30.77 1.14
C GLY A 231 8.41 30.26 0.14
N GLU A 232 8.60 30.59 -1.14
CA GLU A 232 7.82 29.96 -2.19
C GLU A 232 8.08 28.43 -2.21
N PRO A 233 7.04 27.62 -2.44
CA PRO A 233 7.22 26.17 -2.56
C PRO A 233 8.21 25.86 -3.69
N PRO A 234 9.11 24.87 -3.49
CA PRO A 234 10.10 24.52 -4.50
C PRO A 234 9.41 23.97 -5.75
N THR A 235 9.90 24.39 -6.92
CA THR A 235 9.40 23.89 -8.20
C THR A 235 9.84 22.44 -8.43
N PRO A 236 8.90 21.51 -8.71
CA PRO A 236 9.25 20.12 -9.04
C PRO A 236 10.08 20.03 -10.33
N VAL A 237 11.09 19.19 -10.31
CA VAL A 237 11.95 18.90 -11.48
C VAL A 237 11.67 17.48 -11.97
N SER A 238 11.32 17.35 -13.26
CA SER A 238 11.19 16.02 -13.89
C SER A 238 12.54 15.50 -14.38
N ASN A 239 12.73 14.18 -14.34
CA ASN A 239 13.86 13.50 -14.97
C ASN A 239 13.75 13.42 -16.50
N ARG A 240 12.67 13.94 -17.09
CA ARG A 240 12.43 14.06 -18.54
C ARG A 240 11.92 15.45 -18.88
N THR A 241 12.42 16.03 -19.95
CA THR A 241 11.78 17.19 -20.58
C THR A 241 10.52 16.78 -21.34
N GLY A 242 9.62 17.71 -21.65
CA GLY A 242 8.43 17.44 -22.46
C GLY A 242 8.82 16.77 -23.80
N ALA A 243 9.83 17.31 -24.50
CA ALA A 243 10.30 16.75 -25.77
C ALA A 243 10.84 15.30 -25.62
N GLN A 244 11.52 14.99 -24.51
CA GLN A 244 11.99 13.63 -24.24
C GLN A 244 10.82 12.67 -23.93
N TYR A 245 9.78 13.15 -23.26
CA TYR A 245 8.59 12.35 -22.98
C TYR A 245 7.81 12.08 -24.28
N HIS A 246 7.64 13.08 -25.16
CA HIS A 246 7.02 12.91 -26.49
C HIS A 246 7.77 11.85 -27.32
N ALA A 247 9.10 11.95 -27.39
CA ALA A 247 9.92 10.95 -28.11
C ALA A 247 9.73 9.52 -27.53
N MET A 248 9.54 9.41 -26.19
CA MET A 248 9.26 8.14 -25.54
C MET A 248 7.88 7.59 -25.93
N VAL A 249 6.85 8.43 -26.01
CA VAL A 249 5.52 8.07 -26.49
C VAL A 249 5.56 7.62 -27.97
N GLU A 250 6.21 8.39 -28.83
CA GLU A 250 6.36 8.05 -30.24
C GLU A 250 7.09 6.71 -30.45
N GLN A 251 8.13 6.44 -29.67
CA GLN A 251 8.85 5.17 -29.73
C GLN A 251 7.97 4.01 -29.23
N ALA A 252 7.19 4.20 -28.14
CA ALA A 252 6.21 3.20 -27.68
C ALA A 252 5.18 2.89 -28.78
N GLN A 253 4.67 3.92 -29.45
CA GLN A 253 3.77 3.74 -30.60
C GLN A 253 4.40 2.97 -31.76
N ALA A 254 5.71 3.18 -32.02
CA ALA A 254 6.43 2.43 -33.06
C ALA A 254 6.45 0.93 -32.75
N TYR A 255 6.70 0.54 -31.49
CA TYR A 255 6.60 -0.85 -31.03
C TYR A 255 5.17 -1.41 -31.16
N ILE A 256 4.16 -0.62 -30.80
CA ILE A 256 2.75 -1.03 -30.90
C ILE A 256 2.36 -1.26 -32.37
N ARG A 257 2.75 -0.34 -33.29
CA ARG A 257 2.48 -0.47 -34.72
C ARG A 257 3.25 -1.64 -35.37
N ALA A 258 4.41 -2.01 -34.81
CA ALA A 258 5.17 -3.19 -35.22
C ALA A 258 4.52 -4.51 -34.72
N GLY A 259 3.54 -4.45 -33.83
CA GLY A 259 2.85 -5.61 -33.29
C GLY A 259 3.50 -6.20 -32.03
N ASP A 260 4.46 -5.50 -31.41
CA ASP A 260 5.16 -5.94 -30.20
C ASP A 260 4.26 -5.87 -28.95
N ALA A 261 3.39 -4.86 -28.89
CA ALA A 261 2.49 -4.65 -27.76
C ALA A 261 1.16 -4.02 -28.21
N PHE A 262 0.12 -4.12 -27.39
CA PHE A 262 -1.15 -3.39 -27.55
C PHE A 262 -1.12 -2.07 -26.78
N GLN A 263 -0.47 -2.08 -25.61
CA GLN A 263 -0.33 -0.94 -24.73
C GLN A 263 1.02 -1.02 -23.99
N VAL A 264 1.64 0.13 -23.80
CA VAL A 264 2.83 0.31 -22.93
C VAL A 264 2.57 1.49 -22.01
N VAL A 265 2.99 1.41 -20.75
CA VAL A 265 2.79 2.47 -19.74
C VAL A 265 4.13 3.09 -19.34
N PRO A 266 4.70 4.01 -20.16
CA PRO A 266 5.91 4.75 -19.80
C PRO A 266 5.62 5.79 -18.72
N SER A 267 6.66 6.18 -17.98
CA SER A 267 6.54 7.12 -16.87
C SER A 267 7.69 8.11 -16.77
N GLN A 268 7.49 9.19 -16.01
CA GLN A 268 8.51 10.14 -15.61
C GLN A 268 8.50 10.35 -14.10
N ARG A 269 9.66 10.74 -13.54
CA ARG A 269 9.83 10.99 -12.10
C ARG A 269 10.06 12.46 -11.84
N PHE A 270 9.27 13.02 -10.95
CA PHE A 270 9.43 14.37 -10.42
C PHE A 270 10.15 14.31 -9.07
N SER A 271 10.98 15.30 -8.78
CA SER A 271 11.66 15.46 -7.51
C SER A 271 11.60 16.91 -7.04
N LEU A 272 11.49 17.09 -5.72
CA LEU A 272 11.57 18.41 -5.08
C LEU A 272 12.13 18.27 -3.66
N PRO A 273 12.79 19.31 -3.11
CA PRO A 273 13.20 19.36 -1.72
C PRO A 273 11.99 19.23 -0.78
N PHE A 274 12.10 18.35 0.23
CA PHE A 274 11.06 18.17 1.24
C PHE A 274 11.70 17.77 2.58
N HIS A 275 11.77 18.74 3.50
CA HIS A 275 12.47 18.58 4.78
C HIS A 275 11.54 18.36 5.98
N LEU A 276 10.23 18.37 5.75
CA LEU A 276 9.25 18.08 6.79
C LEU A 276 9.24 16.57 7.13
N PRO A 277 8.79 16.20 8.34
CA PRO A 277 8.53 14.80 8.64
C PRO A 277 7.58 14.19 7.58
N PRO A 278 7.89 13.00 7.03
CA PRO A 278 7.09 12.41 5.95
C PRO A 278 5.61 12.21 6.31
N PHE A 279 5.28 12.08 7.60
CA PHE A 279 3.90 12.01 8.07
C PHE A 279 3.09 13.30 7.83
N ALA A 280 3.75 14.45 7.72
CA ALA A 280 3.09 15.70 7.33
C ALA A 280 2.54 15.63 5.91
N LEU A 281 3.31 15.04 4.97
CA LEU A 281 2.85 14.75 3.61
C LEU A 281 1.63 13.82 3.61
N TYR A 282 1.67 12.75 4.41
CA TYR A 282 0.53 11.83 4.54
C TYR A 282 -0.75 12.54 4.98
N ARG A 283 -0.66 13.39 6.00
CA ARG A 283 -1.80 14.14 6.54
C ARG A 283 -2.44 15.05 5.50
N SER A 284 -1.65 15.70 4.64
CA SER A 284 -2.15 16.52 3.53
C SER A 284 -2.74 15.66 2.41
N LEU A 285 -2.01 14.63 1.96
CA LEU A 285 -2.44 13.75 0.88
C LEU A 285 -3.77 13.05 1.20
N ARG A 286 -3.93 12.55 2.43
CA ARG A 286 -5.13 11.89 2.91
C ARG A 286 -6.40 12.74 2.79
N ARG A 287 -6.26 14.07 2.90
CA ARG A 287 -7.38 15.03 2.79
C ARG A 287 -7.65 15.42 1.35
N LEU A 288 -6.60 15.66 0.58
CA LEU A 288 -6.70 16.11 -0.81
C LEU A 288 -7.12 14.99 -1.77
N ASN A 289 -6.66 13.77 -1.52
CA ASN A 289 -6.88 12.63 -2.42
C ASN A 289 -7.24 11.35 -1.63
N PRO A 290 -8.42 11.28 -1.01
CA PRO A 290 -8.87 10.06 -0.33
C PRO A 290 -9.01 8.91 -1.33
N SER A 291 -8.59 7.70 -0.94
CA SER A 291 -8.48 6.53 -1.81
C SER A 291 -8.67 5.23 -1.02
N PRO A 292 -9.06 4.13 -1.68
CA PRO A 292 -9.22 2.83 -1.03
C PRO A 292 -7.99 2.34 -0.27
N PHE A 293 -6.79 2.76 -0.68
CA PHE A 293 -5.53 2.37 -0.05
C PHE A 293 -4.69 3.60 0.27
N SER A 294 -4.92 4.19 1.41
CA SER A 294 -4.07 5.26 1.96
C SER A 294 -3.06 4.68 2.92
N PHE A 295 -1.79 5.02 2.74
CA PHE A 295 -0.72 4.44 3.55
C PHE A 295 0.42 5.43 3.83
N TYR A 296 1.00 5.24 5.00
CA TYR A 296 2.27 5.78 5.43
C TYR A 296 3.15 4.65 5.93
N LEU A 297 4.33 4.46 5.34
CA LEU A 297 5.33 3.49 5.78
C LEU A 297 6.61 4.25 6.12
N ASN A 298 7.00 4.26 7.38
CA ASN A 298 8.33 4.68 7.81
C ASN A 298 9.25 3.47 7.78
N LEU A 299 10.22 3.46 6.90
CA LEU A 299 11.12 2.33 6.65
C LEU A 299 12.56 2.62 7.12
N GLY A 300 12.71 3.56 8.06
CA GLY A 300 13.98 3.97 8.64
C GLY A 300 14.64 5.08 7.83
N ASP A 301 15.43 4.73 6.83
CA ASP A 301 16.18 5.68 6.00
C ASP A 301 15.30 6.42 4.97
N PHE A 302 14.10 5.94 4.75
CA PHE A 302 13.12 6.54 3.82
C PHE A 302 11.70 6.25 4.26
N ALA A 303 10.76 6.97 3.68
CA ALA A 303 9.34 6.74 3.90
C ALA A 303 8.57 6.69 2.57
N LEU A 304 7.54 5.82 2.51
CA LEU A 304 6.56 5.79 1.44
C LEU A 304 5.25 6.37 1.94
N VAL A 305 4.70 7.31 1.17
CA VAL A 305 3.43 7.99 1.45
C VAL A 305 2.56 7.88 0.21
N GLY A 306 1.40 7.25 0.33
CA GLY A 306 0.59 7.01 -0.86
C GLY A 306 -0.90 6.99 -0.61
N SER A 307 -1.62 7.16 -1.72
CA SER A 307 -3.08 7.09 -1.81
C SER A 307 -3.45 6.35 -3.10
N SER A 308 -3.27 5.02 -3.09
CA SER A 308 -3.46 4.17 -4.25
C SER A 308 -4.94 3.85 -4.49
N PRO A 309 -5.42 3.96 -5.74
CA PRO A 309 -6.81 3.63 -6.06
C PRO A 309 -7.04 2.14 -6.31
N GLU A 310 -5.99 1.34 -6.51
CA GLU A 310 -6.12 0.04 -7.16
C GLU A 310 -5.45 -1.09 -6.38
N ILE A 311 -6.17 -2.21 -6.26
CA ILE A 311 -5.62 -3.48 -5.75
C ILE A 311 -4.58 -4.00 -6.73
N LEU A 312 -3.41 -4.42 -6.22
CA LEU A 312 -2.48 -5.21 -7.01
C LEU A 312 -3.00 -6.65 -7.09
N VAL A 313 -3.08 -7.32 -5.96
CA VAL A 313 -3.70 -8.63 -5.80
C VAL A 313 -4.10 -8.84 -4.34
N ARG A 314 -5.22 -9.53 -4.13
CA ARG A 314 -5.70 -9.92 -2.82
C ARG A 314 -5.88 -11.43 -2.77
N LEU A 315 -5.47 -12.05 -1.67
CA LEU A 315 -5.85 -13.42 -1.29
C LEU A 315 -6.60 -13.36 0.04
N ARG A 316 -7.85 -13.77 0.05
CA ARG A 316 -8.65 -13.79 1.28
C ARG A 316 -9.46 -15.07 1.36
N ASN A 317 -9.23 -15.84 2.42
CA ASN A 317 -9.91 -17.13 2.65
C ASN A 317 -9.86 -18.07 1.42
N GLY A 318 -8.70 -18.13 0.76
CA GLY A 318 -8.48 -18.96 -0.41
C GLY A 318 -9.00 -18.38 -1.74
N THR A 319 -9.62 -17.19 -1.72
CA THR A 319 -10.06 -16.49 -2.95
C THR A 319 -9.02 -15.47 -3.37
N VAL A 320 -8.50 -15.63 -4.57
CA VAL A 320 -7.60 -14.68 -5.25
C VAL A 320 -8.47 -13.67 -5.98
N THR A 321 -8.19 -12.38 -5.80
CA THR A 321 -8.95 -11.28 -6.42
C THR A 321 -7.99 -10.30 -7.11
N VAL A 322 -8.30 -9.94 -8.34
CA VAL A 322 -7.71 -8.83 -9.09
C VAL A 322 -8.85 -7.93 -9.56
N ARG A 323 -8.64 -6.62 -9.48
CA ARG A 323 -9.70 -5.65 -9.77
C ARG A 323 -9.20 -4.55 -10.72
N PRO A 324 -9.16 -4.82 -12.03
CA PRO A 324 -8.71 -3.84 -13.01
C PRO A 324 -9.65 -2.62 -13.04
N ILE A 325 -9.03 -1.45 -13.10
CA ILE A 325 -9.68 -0.15 -13.19
C ILE A 325 -9.16 0.54 -14.44
N ALA A 326 -10.05 0.92 -15.36
CA ALA A 326 -9.72 1.71 -16.54
C ALA A 326 -10.90 2.57 -16.96
N GLY A 327 -10.63 3.54 -17.83
CA GLY A 327 -11.65 4.51 -18.23
C GLY A 327 -11.94 5.52 -17.12
N THR A 328 -11.90 6.80 -17.47
CA THR A 328 -12.08 7.86 -16.48
C THR A 328 -12.95 8.97 -17.05
N ARG A 329 -13.89 9.46 -16.22
CA ARG A 329 -14.58 10.73 -16.44
C ARG A 329 -14.60 11.52 -15.13
N PRO A 330 -14.59 12.85 -15.19
CA PRO A 330 -14.81 13.67 -14.01
C PRO A 330 -16.20 13.46 -13.43
N ARG A 331 -16.41 13.88 -12.20
CA ARG A 331 -17.75 13.94 -11.61
C ARG A 331 -18.51 15.13 -12.19
N GLY A 332 -19.82 14.97 -12.39
CA GLY A 332 -20.70 16.06 -12.78
C GLY A 332 -21.00 16.99 -11.60
N GLU A 333 -21.18 18.27 -11.86
CA GLU A 333 -21.60 19.25 -10.84
C GLU A 333 -23.01 18.97 -10.34
N THR A 334 -23.84 18.40 -11.20
CA THR A 334 -25.20 17.96 -10.89
C THR A 334 -25.36 16.45 -11.08
N ARG A 335 -26.38 15.85 -10.42
CA ARG A 335 -26.70 14.44 -10.61
C ARG A 335 -27.03 14.10 -12.08
N ALA A 336 -27.63 15.03 -12.82
CA ALA A 336 -27.97 14.83 -14.23
C ALA A 336 -26.72 14.75 -15.11
N GLU A 337 -25.76 15.63 -14.89
CA GLU A 337 -24.45 15.62 -15.56
C GLU A 337 -23.63 14.39 -15.18
N ASP A 338 -23.63 14.00 -13.91
CA ASP A 338 -22.94 12.79 -13.44
C ASP A 338 -23.46 11.54 -14.16
N ILE A 339 -24.77 11.44 -14.35
CA ILE A 339 -25.39 10.35 -15.13
C ILE A 339 -25.07 10.47 -16.63
N ALA A 340 -24.97 11.67 -17.18
CA ALA A 340 -24.62 11.87 -18.59
C ALA A 340 -23.17 11.44 -18.86
N LEU A 341 -22.23 11.83 -17.98
CA LEU A 341 -20.82 11.42 -18.05
C LEU A 341 -20.64 9.89 -17.87
N GLU A 342 -21.41 9.26 -17.00
CA GLU A 342 -21.45 7.81 -16.88
C GLU A 342 -21.87 7.14 -18.18
N ARG A 343 -22.96 7.63 -18.81
CA ARG A 343 -23.44 7.09 -20.08
C ARG A 343 -22.44 7.28 -21.21
N GLU A 344 -21.77 8.42 -21.25
CA GLU A 344 -20.68 8.68 -22.18
C GLU A 344 -19.54 7.68 -21.96
N LEU A 345 -19.08 7.49 -20.72
CA LEU A 345 -18.00 6.57 -20.37
C LEU A 345 -18.29 5.14 -20.82
N VAL A 346 -19.47 4.61 -20.53
CA VAL A 346 -19.84 3.23 -20.88
C VAL A 346 -20.24 3.06 -22.36
N ALA A 347 -20.38 4.14 -23.11
CA ALA A 347 -20.62 4.13 -24.56
C ALA A 347 -19.34 4.36 -25.36
N ASP A 348 -18.22 4.73 -24.73
CA ASP A 348 -16.97 5.00 -25.40
C ASP A 348 -16.27 3.68 -25.80
N PRO A 349 -16.16 3.37 -27.11
CA PRO A 349 -15.61 2.10 -27.56
C PRO A 349 -14.11 1.94 -27.25
N LYS A 350 -13.35 3.05 -27.13
CA LYS A 350 -11.93 3.04 -26.79
C LYS A 350 -11.74 2.63 -25.33
N GLU A 351 -12.47 3.28 -24.41
CA GLU A 351 -12.43 2.98 -22.98
C GLU A 351 -12.85 1.52 -22.71
N LEU A 352 -13.91 1.04 -23.39
CA LEU A 352 -14.36 -0.34 -23.28
C LEU A 352 -13.33 -1.35 -23.82
N ALA A 353 -12.66 -1.05 -24.92
CA ALA A 353 -11.64 -1.92 -25.50
C ALA A 353 -10.39 -2.00 -24.57
N GLU A 354 -9.95 -0.88 -24.03
CA GLU A 354 -8.86 -0.84 -23.05
C GLU A 354 -9.22 -1.62 -21.79
N HIS A 355 -10.41 -1.39 -21.25
CA HIS A 355 -10.87 -2.11 -20.07
C HIS A 355 -11.00 -3.62 -20.32
N LEU A 356 -11.47 -4.04 -21.49
CA LEU A 356 -11.54 -5.46 -21.85
C LEU A 356 -10.16 -6.12 -21.89
N MET A 357 -9.16 -5.42 -22.41
CA MET A 357 -7.77 -5.88 -22.44
C MET A 357 -7.22 -6.09 -21.00
N LEU A 358 -7.45 -5.13 -20.10
CA LEU A 358 -7.03 -5.23 -18.69
C LEU A 358 -7.82 -6.31 -17.93
N LEU A 359 -9.10 -6.48 -18.21
CA LEU A 359 -9.92 -7.55 -17.67
C LEU A 359 -9.39 -8.94 -18.08
N ASP A 360 -9.02 -9.09 -19.35
CA ASP A 360 -8.47 -10.37 -19.84
C ASP A 360 -7.09 -10.65 -19.24
N LEU A 361 -6.27 -9.62 -19.07
CA LEU A 361 -4.99 -9.72 -18.36
C LEU A 361 -5.19 -10.14 -16.90
N GLY A 362 -6.15 -9.55 -16.18
CA GLY A 362 -6.51 -9.93 -14.81
C GLY A 362 -7.02 -11.38 -14.71
N ARG A 363 -7.78 -11.85 -15.70
CA ARG A 363 -8.20 -13.26 -15.80
C ARG A 363 -7.00 -14.20 -15.98
N ASN A 364 -6.02 -13.81 -16.78
CA ASN A 364 -4.78 -14.55 -16.96
C ASN A 364 -3.96 -14.59 -15.67
N ASP A 365 -3.80 -13.46 -14.99
CA ASP A 365 -3.05 -13.37 -13.73
C ASP A 365 -3.65 -14.28 -12.65
N VAL A 366 -4.97 -14.22 -12.43
CA VAL A 366 -5.68 -15.11 -11.50
C VAL A 366 -5.58 -16.58 -11.95
N GLY A 367 -5.70 -16.84 -13.26
CA GLY A 367 -5.63 -18.19 -13.83
C GLY A 367 -4.31 -18.91 -13.62
N ARG A 368 -3.20 -18.18 -13.41
CA ARG A 368 -1.87 -18.76 -13.15
C ARG A 368 -1.83 -19.56 -11.83
N VAL A 369 -2.65 -19.18 -10.85
CA VAL A 369 -2.62 -19.73 -9.48
C VAL A 369 -3.95 -20.33 -9.03
N ALA A 370 -5.01 -20.12 -9.78
CA ALA A 370 -6.34 -20.62 -9.43
C ALA A 370 -6.58 -22.05 -9.91
N LYS A 371 -7.49 -22.75 -9.22
CA LYS A 371 -8.01 -24.06 -9.67
C LYS A 371 -8.62 -23.92 -11.06
N ILE A 372 -8.42 -24.91 -11.90
CA ILE A 372 -8.96 -24.94 -13.26
C ILE A 372 -10.51 -24.83 -13.20
N GLY A 373 -11.06 -23.87 -13.95
CA GLY A 373 -12.49 -23.62 -14.02
C GLY A 373 -13.07 -22.75 -12.88
N SER A 374 -12.26 -22.31 -11.92
CA SER A 374 -12.73 -21.45 -10.81
C SER A 374 -12.66 -19.94 -11.12
N VAL A 375 -11.94 -19.54 -12.18
CA VAL A 375 -11.81 -18.12 -12.55
C VAL A 375 -13.13 -17.57 -13.06
N GLN A 376 -13.65 -16.54 -12.40
CA GLN A 376 -14.92 -15.90 -12.71
C GLN A 376 -14.78 -14.37 -12.73
N VAL A 377 -15.54 -13.72 -13.60
CA VAL A 377 -15.73 -12.27 -13.59
C VAL A 377 -17.00 -12.01 -12.80
N THR A 378 -16.85 -11.69 -11.52
CA THR A 378 -18.00 -11.50 -10.59
C THR A 378 -18.67 -10.14 -10.76
N GLN A 379 -17.91 -9.15 -11.26
CA GLN A 379 -18.42 -7.84 -11.70
C GLN A 379 -17.77 -7.49 -13.04
N LYS A 380 -18.55 -7.06 -14.03
CA LYS A 380 -18.05 -6.76 -15.36
C LYS A 380 -18.43 -5.35 -15.78
N MET A 381 -17.43 -4.50 -16.00
CA MET A 381 -17.59 -3.14 -16.54
C MET A 381 -18.66 -2.30 -15.81
N ILE A 382 -18.64 -2.34 -14.47
CA ILE A 382 -19.48 -1.47 -13.66
C ILE A 382 -18.83 -0.11 -13.51
N VAL A 383 -19.62 0.96 -13.32
CA VAL A 383 -19.09 2.29 -13.02
C VAL A 383 -19.05 2.50 -11.52
N GLU A 384 -17.86 2.77 -11.01
CA GLU A 384 -17.67 3.22 -9.63
C GLU A 384 -17.38 4.71 -9.59
N ARG A 385 -18.03 5.38 -8.64
CA ARG A 385 -17.89 6.81 -8.42
C ARG A 385 -17.02 7.08 -7.22
N TYR A 386 -15.95 7.83 -7.44
CA TYR A 386 -15.05 8.34 -6.41
C TYR A 386 -15.35 9.83 -6.16
N SER A 387 -14.59 10.49 -5.30
CA SER A 387 -14.81 11.89 -4.94
C SER A 387 -14.74 12.86 -6.12
N HIS A 388 -13.78 12.64 -7.04
CA HIS A 388 -13.50 13.56 -8.15
C HIS A 388 -13.66 12.94 -9.53
N VAL A 389 -13.68 11.63 -9.63
CA VAL A 389 -13.76 10.89 -10.90
C VAL A 389 -14.67 9.68 -10.77
N MET A 390 -15.09 9.14 -11.91
CA MET A 390 -15.69 7.82 -12.02
C MET A 390 -14.87 6.95 -12.95
N HIS A 391 -14.85 5.64 -12.69
CA HIS A 391 -14.08 4.66 -13.45
C HIS A 391 -14.94 3.47 -13.85
N ILE A 392 -14.55 2.81 -14.95
CA ILE A 392 -15.03 1.46 -15.27
C ILE A 392 -14.19 0.46 -14.45
N VAL A 393 -14.87 -0.43 -13.74
CA VAL A 393 -14.26 -1.43 -12.87
C VAL A 393 -14.80 -2.82 -13.19
N SER A 394 -13.92 -3.81 -13.15
CA SER A 394 -14.31 -5.22 -13.17
C SER A 394 -13.68 -5.95 -11.99
N ASN A 395 -14.28 -7.06 -11.57
CA ASN A 395 -13.76 -7.89 -10.50
C ASN A 395 -13.56 -9.32 -11.01
N VAL A 396 -12.33 -9.82 -10.88
CA VAL A 396 -11.96 -11.17 -11.27
C VAL A 396 -11.57 -11.95 -10.02
N GLU A 397 -12.19 -13.08 -9.82
CA GLU A 397 -11.93 -13.97 -8.68
C GLU A 397 -11.62 -15.38 -9.14
N GLY A 398 -10.83 -16.10 -8.33
CA GLY A 398 -10.54 -17.51 -8.52
C GLY A 398 -10.17 -18.16 -7.20
N GLU A 399 -10.46 -19.43 -7.03
CA GLU A 399 -10.06 -20.21 -5.87
C GLU A 399 -8.60 -20.64 -6.04
N ILE A 400 -7.70 -20.31 -5.10
CA ILE A 400 -6.30 -20.74 -5.15
C ILE A 400 -6.19 -22.27 -5.22
N ASP A 401 -5.27 -22.77 -6.05
CA ASP A 401 -4.91 -24.18 -6.07
C ASP A 401 -3.71 -24.44 -5.16
N PRO A 402 -3.90 -24.91 -3.91
CA PRO A 402 -2.82 -25.11 -2.96
C PRO A 402 -1.85 -26.24 -3.35
N ALA A 403 -2.19 -27.07 -4.35
CA ALA A 403 -1.28 -28.07 -4.89
C ALA A 403 -0.25 -27.47 -5.87
N ARG A 404 -0.49 -26.25 -6.37
CA ARG A 404 0.32 -25.59 -7.42
C ARG A 404 0.90 -24.25 -7.01
N ALA A 405 0.28 -23.56 -6.05
CA ALA A 405 0.63 -22.20 -5.70
C ALA A 405 0.48 -21.96 -4.20
N ASP A 406 1.39 -21.17 -3.66
CA ASP A 406 1.31 -20.60 -2.33
C ASP A 406 0.93 -19.11 -2.38
N LEU A 407 0.93 -18.46 -1.23
CA LEU A 407 0.62 -17.02 -1.09
C LEU A 407 1.59 -16.13 -1.88
N LEU A 408 2.89 -16.48 -1.92
CA LEU A 408 3.88 -15.72 -2.66
C LEU A 408 3.70 -15.88 -4.17
N ASP A 409 3.27 -17.06 -4.63
CA ASP A 409 2.93 -17.28 -6.04
C ASP A 409 1.70 -16.45 -6.45
N VAL A 410 0.73 -16.24 -5.55
CA VAL A 410 -0.40 -15.32 -5.78
C VAL A 410 0.09 -13.88 -5.97
N LEU A 411 1.01 -13.40 -5.13
CA LEU A 411 1.62 -12.08 -5.32
C LEU A 411 2.33 -11.99 -6.67
N CYS A 412 3.20 -12.97 -6.98
CA CYS A 412 3.97 -13.01 -8.22
C CYS A 412 3.10 -13.08 -9.47
N ALA A 413 1.95 -13.76 -9.42
CA ALA A 413 1.05 -13.87 -10.56
C ALA A 413 0.44 -12.53 -10.98
N GLY A 414 0.08 -11.67 -10.01
CA GLY A 414 -0.44 -10.33 -10.27
C GLY A 414 0.62 -9.26 -10.49
N PHE A 415 1.90 -9.56 -10.27
CA PHE A 415 2.97 -8.58 -10.22
C PHE A 415 3.77 -8.47 -11.55
N PRO A 416 4.08 -7.22 -12.01
CA PRO A 416 3.39 -6.00 -11.68
C PRO A 416 2.00 -5.95 -12.34
N ALA A 417 1.15 -5.02 -11.90
CA ALA A 417 -0.17 -4.87 -12.50
C ALA A 417 -0.08 -4.44 -13.98
N GLY A 418 -1.03 -4.91 -14.78
CA GLY A 418 -1.12 -4.56 -16.20
C GLY A 418 -1.38 -3.08 -16.44
N THR A 419 -2.14 -2.45 -15.57
CA THR A 419 -2.49 -1.01 -15.60
C THR A 419 -1.28 -0.08 -15.49
N VAL A 420 -0.12 -0.60 -15.04
CA VAL A 420 1.14 0.16 -14.90
C VAL A 420 2.30 -0.41 -15.72
N SER A 421 2.08 -1.49 -16.45
CA SER A 421 3.06 -2.10 -17.35
C SER A 421 2.59 -2.08 -18.81
N GLY A 422 1.51 -2.72 -19.13
CA GLY A 422 0.93 -2.85 -20.46
C GLY A 422 0.65 -4.30 -20.84
N ALA A 423 0.34 -4.49 -22.11
CA ALA A 423 -0.04 -5.79 -22.65
C ALA A 423 0.59 -6.05 -24.04
N PRO A 424 1.20 -7.22 -24.30
CA PRO A 424 1.49 -8.31 -23.38
C PRO A 424 2.51 -7.91 -22.30
N LYS A 425 2.28 -8.33 -21.04
CA LYS A 425 2.98 -7.83 -19.84
C LYS A 425 4.50 -7.85 -19.96
N ILE A 426 5.11 -8.99 -20.32
CA ILE A 426 6.57 -9.14 -20.37
C ILE A 426 7.18 -8.25 -21.45
N ARG A 427 6.59 -8.21 -22.64
CA ARG A 427 7.10 -7.35 -23.73
C ARG A 427 6.96 -5.87 -23.41
N ALA A 428 5.83 -5.47 -22.82
CA ALA A 428 5.62 -4.10 -22.35
C ALA A 428 6.70 -3.68 -21.33
N MET A 429 7.04 -4.55 -20.36
CA MET A 429 8.11 -4.29 -19.39
C MET A 429 9.50 -4.16 -20.05
N GLN A 430 9.81 -4.97 -21.06
CA GLN A 430 11.05 -4.84 -21.83
C GLN A 430 11.13 -3.49 -22.53
N ILE A 431 10.03 -3.07 -23.17
CA ILE A 431 9.95 -1.75 -23.83
C ILE A 431 10.10 -0.62 -22.81
N ILE A 432 9.49 -0.74 -21.63
CA ILE A 432 9.66 0.23 -20.54
C ILE A 432 11.13 0.36 -20.12
N ASP A 433 11.84 -0.76 -19.98
CA ASP A 433 13.27 -0.74 -19.65
C ASP A 433 14.13 -0.06 -20.76
N GLU A 434 13.72 -0.17 -22.01
CA GLU A 434 14.39 0.51 -23.12
C GLU A 434 14.11 2.03 -23.16
N LEU A 435 12.90 2.44 -22.73
CA LEU A 435 12.43 3.82 -22.87
C LEU A 435 12.75 4.69 -21.64
N GLU A 436 12.68 4.14 -20.44
CA GLU A 436 12.90 4.88 -19.21
C GLU A 436 14.39 5.00 -18.87
N PRO A 437 14.84 6.15 -18.28
CA PRO A 437 16.27 6.38 -18.02
C PRO A 437 16.80 5.67 -16.80
N THR A 438 15.91 5.33 -15.85
CA THR A 438 16.27 4.83 -14.53
C THR A 438 15.27 3.79 -14.05
N ARG A 439 15.66 2.99 -13.04
CA ARG A 439 14.74 2.07 -12.38
C ARG A 439 13.56 2.81 -11.77
N ARG A 440 12.39 2.15 -11.78
CA ARG A 440 11.14 2.70 -11.21
C ARG A 440 11.13 2.73 -9.68
N GLY A 441 11.84 1.79 -9.05
CA GLY A 441 11.84 1.67 -7.61
C GLY A 441 10.44 1.37 -7.06
N PHE A 442 9.90 2.27 -6.22
CA PHE A 442 8.59 2.12 -5.57
C PHE A 442 7.40 2.24 -6.54
N TYR A 443 7.55 3.00 -7.63
CA TYR A 443 6.46 3.21 -8.60
C TYR A 443 6.11 1.93 -9.35
N ALA A 444 4.81 1.66 -9.47
CA ALA A 444 4.28 0.44 -10.10
C ALA A 444 4.64 -0.87 -9.39
N GLY A 445 5.19 -0.79 -8.19
CA GLY A 445 5.40 -1.92 -7.28
C GLY A 445 4.14 -2.30 -6.51
N GLY A 446 4.30 -3.05 -5.42
CA GLY A 446 3.23 -3.47 -4.50
C GLY A 446 3.45 -2.94 -3.09
N ILE A 447 2.39 -2.51 -2.42
CA ILE A 447 2.43 -2.08 -1.02
C ILE A 447 1.28 -2.76 -0.28
N GLY A 448 1.55 -3.29 0.91
CA GLY A 448 0.50 -3.92 1.69
C GLY A 448 1.01 -4.90 2.74
N TYR A 449 0.22 -5.89 3.06
CA TYR A 449 0.55 -6.85 4.09
C TYR A 449 0.36 -8.31 3.66
N ILE A 450 1.17 -9.17 4.26
CA ILE A 450 1.06 -10.62 4.24
C ILE A 450 0.62 -11.04 5.64
N GLY A 451 -0.63 -11.46 5.79
CA GLY A 451 -1.21 -11.87 7.06
C GLY A 451 -0.63 -13.19 7.58
N ALA A 452 -0.45 -13.25 8.89
CA ALA A 452 -0.03 -14.49 9.57
C ALA A 452 -1.06 -15.63 9.40
N ASP A 453 -2.31 -15.29 9.11
CA ASP A 453 -3.42 -16.19 8.80
C ASP A 453 -3.41 -16.73 7.35
N GLY A 454 -2.43 -16.32 6.54
CA GLY A 454 -2.32 -16.73 5.14
C GLY A 454 -3.12 -15.88 4.15
N ASN A 455 -3.65 -14.76 4.59
CA ASN A 455 -4.25 -13.76 3.72
C ASN A 455 -3.19 -12.79 3.18
N LEU A 456 -3.48 -12.15 2.06
CA LEU A 456 -2.65 -11.12 1.41
C LEU A 456 -3.55 -9.98 0.97
N ASP A 457 -3.14 -8.75 1.22
CA ASP A 457 -3.83 -7.57 0.66
C ASP A 457 -2.78 -6.55 0.24
N THR A 458 -2.70 -6.28 -1.05
CA THR A 458 -1.72 -5.38 -1.64
C THR A 458 -2.35 -4.44 -2.65
N CYS A 459 -1.89 -3.20 -2.67
CA CYS A 459 -2.22 -2.21 -3.68
C CYS A 459 -1.02 -1.90 -4.58
N ILE A 460 -1.27 -1.31 -5.72
CA ILE A 460 -0.23 -0.86 -6.64
C ILE A 460 0.43 0.41 -6.09
N GLY A 461 1.75 0.54 -6.24
CA GLY A 461 2.52 1.73 -5.90
C GLY A 461 2.24 2.90 -6.86
N LEU A 462 0.99 3.39 -6.83
CA LEU A 462 0.50 4.53 -7.60
C LEU A 462 0.17 5.70 -6.68
N ARG A 463 0.28 6.93 -7.19
CA ARG A 463 0.02 8.13 -6.38
C ARG A 463 0.75 8.04 -5.04
N THR A 464 2.02 7.66 -5.16
CA THR A 464 2.93 7.38 -4.05
C THR A 464 4.13 8.31 -4.15
N GLY A 465 4.50 8.92 -3.04
CA GLY A 465 5.72 9.68 -2.86
C GLY A 465 6.72 8.91 -2.02
N LEU A 466 7.97 8.96 -2.42
CA LEU A 466 9.13 8.52 -1.64
C LEU A 466 9.77 9.76 -1.01
N VAL A 467 9.87 9.80 0.31
CA VAL A 467 10.65 10.81 1.02
C VAL A 467 11.96 10.18 1.48
N LYS A 468 13.08 10.66 0.93
CA LYS A 468 14.42 10.15 1.22
C LYS A 468 15.45 11.27 1.08
N ASP A 469 16.40 11.35 2.01
CA ASP A 469 17.51 12.30 1.98
C ASP A 469 17.09 13.77 1.78
N GLY A 470 15.97 14.18 2.39
CA GLY A 470 15.43 15.55 2.28
C GLY A 470 14.76 15.86 0.94
N MET A 471 14.50 14.86 0.11
CA MET A 471 13.85 14.97 -1.18
C MET A 471 12.53 14.17 -1.20
N LEU A 472 11.54 14.70 -1.89
CA LEU A 472 10.34 13.98 -2.29
C LEU A 472 10.46 13.57 -3.76
N TYR A 473 10.23 12.30 -4.05
CA TYR A 473 10.15 11.74 -5.39
C TYR A 473 8.73 11.28 -5.68
N VAL A 474 8.19 11.68 -6.82
CA VAL A 474 6.86 11.31 -7.29
C VAL A 474 6.98 10.81 -8.72
N GLN A 475 6.46 9.61 -9.03
CA GLN A 475 6.51 9.07 -10.39
C GLN A 475 5.09 8.83 -10.91
N ALA A 476 4.88 9.13 -12.18
CA ALA A 476 3.58 8.97 -12.84
C ALA A 476 3.77 8.72 -14.34
N GLY A 477 2.82 7.99 -14.94
CA GLY A 477 2.81 7.65 -16.35
C GLY A 477 1.40 7.49 -16.91
N GLY A 478 1.31 7.32 -18.21
CA GLY A 478 0.07 7.11 -18.97
C GLY A 478 0.15 5.86 -19.85
N GLY A 479 -1.00 5.30 -20.21
CA GLY A 479 -1.13 4.13 -21.07
C GLY A 479 -1.08 4.52 -22.54
N VAL A 480 0.07 4.32 -23.21
CA VAL A 480 0.25 4.61 -24.63
C VAL A 480 -0.32 3.49 -25.47
N VAL A 481 -1.18 3.85 -26.41
CA VAL A 481 -1.75 3.00 -27.46
C VAL A 481 -1.42 3.57 -28.87
N ALA A 482 -1.81 2.89 -29.93
CA ALA A 482 -1.41 3.24 -31.31
C ALA A 482 -1.82 4.65 -31.76
N ASP A 483 -2.92 5.18 -31.23
CA ASP A 483 -3.50 6.50 -31.55
C ASP A 483 -3.34 7.54 -30.42
N SER A 484 -2.50 7.28 -29.41
CA SER A 484 -2.18 8.24 -28.35
C SER A 484 -1.57 9.52 -28.91
N ASP A 485 -1.96 10.66 -28.35
CA ASP A 485 -1.34 11.96 -28.64
C ASP A 485 -0.21 12.23 -27.64
N PRO A 486 1.03 12.49 -28.08
CA PRO A 486 2.16 12.69 -27.18
C PRO A 486 2.00 13.84 -26.18
N ASP A 487 1.37 14.95 -26.58
CA ASP A 487 1.11 16.07 -25.69
C ASP A 487 0.07 15.70 -24.62
N ALA A 488 -1.00 15.01 -25.01
CA ALA A 488 -2.03 14.53 -24.10
C ALA A 488 -1.45 13.56 -23.05
N GLU A 489 -0.63 12.58 -23.46
CA GLU A 489 0.01 11.62 -22.56
C GLU A 489 1.00 12.30 -21.60
N TYR A 490 1.76 13.30 -22.08
CA TYR A 490 2.62 14.10 -21.22
C TYR A 490 1.82 14.86 -20.16
N GLN A 491 0.73 15.56 -20.56
CA GLN A 491 -0.13 16.28 -19.64
C GLN A 491 -0.82 15.35 -18.63
N GLU A 492 -1.23 14.16 -19.07
CA GLU A 492 -1.82 13.16 -18.19
C GLU A 492 -0.83 12.72 -17.11
N SER A 493 0.42 12.42 -17.46
CA SER A 493 1.46 12.06 -16.50
C SER A 493 1.72 13.18 -15.49
N CYS A 494 1.78 14.45 -15.95
CA CYS A 494 1.90 15.61 -15.09
C CYS A 494 0.68 15.77 -14.15
N ASN A 495 -0.54 15.60 -14.67
CA ASN A 495 -1.76 15.68 -13.89
C ASN A 495 -1.86 14.62 -12.81
N LYS A 496 -1.41 13.38 -13.10
CA LYS A 496 -1.36 12.28 -12.13
C LYS A 496 -0.38 12.56 -10.98
N ALA A 497 0.70 13.29 -11.21
CA ALA A 497 1.64 13.70 -10.17
C ALA A 497 1.11 14.86 -9.30
N LYS A 498 0.24 15.72 -9.83
CA LYS A 498 -0.23 16.97 -9.18
C LYS A 498 -0.81 16.75 -7.78
N ALA A 499 -1.56 15.65 -7.54
CA ALA A 499 -2.18 15.43 -6.23
C ALA A 499 -1.14 15.34 -5.10
N LEU A 500 -0.03 14.62 -5.36
CA LEU A 500 1.09 14.50 -4.41
C LEU A 500 1.90 15.77 -4.29
N LEU A 501 2.17 16.46 -5.40
CA LEU A 501 2.89 17.72 -5.41
C LEU A 501 2.13 18.80 -4.64
N ARG A 502 0.81 18.93 -4.84
CA ARG A 502 -0.07 19.82 -4.06
C ARG A 502 -0.11 19.44 -2.58
N ALA A 503 -0.12 18.13 -2.28
CA ALA A 503 -0.07 17.68 -0.88
C ALA A 503 1.24 18.08 -0.19
N ALA A 504 2.36 18.09 -0.93
CA ALA A 504 3.64 18.58 -0.42
C ALA A 504 3.64 20.09 -0.20
N GLU A 505 3.12 20.87 -1.17
CA GLU A 505 2.95 22.31 -1.05
C GLU A 505 2.07 22.68 0.15
N GLU A 506 0.93 21.99 0.30
CA GLU A 506 0.02 22.19 1.43
C GLU A 506 0.69 21.83 2.76
N ALA A 507 1.42 20.71 2.83
CA ALA A 507 2.14 20.34 4.03
C ALA A 507 3.17 21.42 4.44
N MET A 508 3.89 22.00 3.49
CA MET A 508 4.82 23.10 3.73
C MET A 508 4.11 24.40 4.12
N GLY A 509 2.93 24.68 3.59
CA GLY A 509 2.11 25.83 3.93
C GLY A 509 1.43 25.76 5.29
N PHE A 510 1.08 24.58 5.77
CA PHE A 510 0.42 24.38 7.07
C PHE A 510 1.30 24.71 8.27
N THR A 511 2.61 24.71 8.10
CA THR A 511 3.55 25.02 9.19
C THR A 511 3.60 26.51 9.54
N GLY A 512 2.91 27.38 8.80
CA GLY A 512 2.99 28.85 8.94
C GLY A 512 1.71 29.60 9.30
N ALA A 513 0.52 29.00 9.26
CA ALA A 513 -0.73 29.72 9.51
C ALA A 513 -1.62 28.99 10.50
N GLY A 514 -1.78 29.54 11.70
CA GLY A 514 -2.98 29.31 12.49
C GLY A 514 -4.19 29.69 11.65
N VAL A 515 -5.09 28.73 11.47
CA VAL A 515 -6.43 28.81 10.88
C VAL A 515 -6.78 30.16 10.22
N ALA A 516 -6.31 30.39 9.00
CA ALA A 516 -6.90 31.39 8.13
C ALA A 516 -7.93 30.68 7.25
N HIS A 517 -9.19 31.04 7.42
CA HIS A 517 -10.28 30.70 6.52
C HIS A 517 -9.89 31.06 5.08
N HIS A 518 -9.59 30.09 4.24
CA HIS A 518 -9.65 30.28 2.81
C HIS A 518 -11.08 30.00 2.34
N ALA A 519 -11.82 31.13 2.25
CA ALA A 519 -12.99 31.19 1.41
C ALA A 519 -12.57 31.13 -0.07
N ASP A 520 -13.30 30.34 -0.81
CA ASP A 520 -13.49 30.35 -2.27
C ASP A 520 -12.33 30.86 -3.14
N HIS A 521 -11.56 29.91 -3.69
CA HIS A 521 -11.06 30.11 -5.05
C HIS A 521 -11.55 28.96 -5.92
N GLY A 522 -12.38 29.36 -6.89
CA GLY A 522 -13.00 28.50 -7.87
C GLY A 522 -12.00 27.57 -8.55
N MET A 523 -12.41 26.34 -8.62
CA MET A 523 -11.71 25.30 -9.35
C MET A 523 -11.69 25.64 -10.84
N ALA A 524 -10.50 25.89 -11.37
CA ALA A 524 -10.24 25.74 -12.80
C ALA A 524 -9.64 24.33 -13.01
N TYR A 525 -10.30 23.57 -13.82
CA TYR A 525 -9.97 22.18 -14.22
C TYR A 525 -8.74 22.09 -15.12
#